data_a91130b757e59ca7c86973eca6c9a675
#
_entry.id   a91130b757e59ca7c86973eca6c9a675
#
_cell.length_a   1.000
_cell.length_b   1.000
_cell.length_c   1.000
_cell.angle_alpha   90.00
_cell.angle_beta   90.00
_cell.angle_gamma   90.00
#
_symmetry.space_group_name_H-M   'P 1'
#
loop_
_entity.id
_entity.type
_entity.pdbx_description
1 polymer ?
#
loop_
_entity_poly.entity_id
_entity_poly.type
_entity_poly.pdbx_seq_one_letter_code
_entity_poly.pdbx_strand_id
1 'polypeptide(L)'
;MYQYDVEAFMSACDRKGLAAKTMKSYEQTLRLFGLFLAERGITQTEEIRHPHIEAYIDTVRERGKYTVCAVQEPVSPNYPERRRDYGKKVSPVTINNYLRNMKAFFNWCVREELIRKNPIKPDDTIKVERKGVVP
;
A
#
# COMPACT_ATOMS: atom_id res chain seq x y z
N MET A 1 -16.02 6.01 4.52
CA MET A 1 -14.78 6.58 5.02
C MET A 1 -13.65 5.57 4.90
N TYR A 2 -12.52 5.96 4.34
CA TYR A 2 -11.42 5.03 4.04
C TYR A 2 -10.99 4.20 5.26
N GLN A 3 -10.80 4.84 6.40
CA GLN A 3 -10.35 4.15 7.62
C GLN A 3 -11.32 3.03 8.03
N TYR A 4 -12.61 3.30 8.01
CA TYR A 4 -13.62 2.30 8.36
C TYR A 4 -13.68 1.17 7.33
N ASP A 5 -13.52 1.51 6.06
CA ASP A 5 -13.54 0.51 4.99
C ASP A 5 -12.33 -0.42 5.08
N VAL A 6 -11.16 0.10 5.45
CA VAL A 6 -9.96 -0.71 5.71
C VAL A 6 -10.20 -1.67 6.89
N GLU A 7 -10.77 -1.16 7.98
CA GLU A 7 -11.08 -2.00 9.15
C GLU A 7 -12.06 -3.11 8.81
N ALA A 8 -13.09 -2.79 8.03
CA ALA A 8 -14.06 -3.78 7.57
C ALA A 8 -13.43 -4.84 6.65
N PHE A 9 -12.54 -4.41 5.75
CA PHE A 9 -11.78 -5.31 4.90
C PHE A 9 -10.89 -6.26 5.72
N MET A 10 -10.18 -5.72 6.69
CA MET A 10 -9.32 -6.54 7.56
C MET A 10 -10.13 -7.56 8.34
N SER A 11 -11.32 -7.18 8.84
CA SER A 11 -12.22 -8.10 9.51
C SER A 11 -12.72 -9.22 8.57
N ALA A 12 -13.02 -8.86 7.33
CA ALA A 12 -13.42 -9.85 6.31
C ALA A 12 -12.28 -10.83 6.01
N CYS A 13 -11.05 -10.34 5.92
CA CYS A 13 -9.87 -11.18 5.71
C CYS A 13 -9.66 -12.15 6.88
N ASP A 14 -9.84 -11.67 8.10
CA ASP A 14 -9.72 -12.49 9.29
C ASP A 14 -10.76 -13.62 9.30
N ARG A 15 -12.02 -13.30 8.97
CA ARG A 15 -13.09 -14.30 8.88
C ARG A 15 -12.82 -15.37 7.82
N LYS A 16 -12.10 -15.02 6.75
CA LYS A 16 -11.71 -15.98 5.70
C LYS A 16 -10.51 -16.83 6.11
N GLY A 17 -9.89 -16.54 7.25
CA GLY A 17 -8.76 -17.31 7.72
C GLY A 17 -7.45 -17.00 7.00
N LEU A 18 -7.27 -15.78 6.49
CA LEU A 18 -6.01 -15.40 5.87
C LEU A 18 -4.87 -15.52 6.88
N ALA A 19 -3.68 -15.91 6.38
CA ALA A 19 -2.49 -16.01 7.22
C ALA A 19 -2.15 -14.68 7.88
N ALA A 20 -1.67 -14.74 9.12
CA ALA A 20 -1.29 -13.56 9.89
C ALA A 20 -0.28 -12.69 9.13
N LYS A 21 0.67 -13.30 8.43
CA LYS A 21 1.67 -12.60 7.63
C LYS A 21 1.03 -11.79 6.50
N THR A 22 0.05 -12.37 5.81
CA THR A 22 -0.68 -11.69 4.73
C THR A 22 -1.50 -10.53 5.29
N MET A 23 -2.19 -10.73 6.41
CA MET A 23 -2.97 -9.67 7.04
C MET A 23 -2.09 -8.51 7.49
N LYS A 24 -0.92 -8.80 8.04
CA LYS A 24 0.03 -7.77 8.45
C LYS A 24 0.51 -6.96 7.24
N SER A 25 0.78 -7.63 6.13
CA SER A 25 1.20 -6.98 4.89
C SER A 25 0.11 -6.05 4.35
N TYR A 26 -1.13 -6.52 4.32
CA TYR A 26 -2.28 -5.70 3.90
C TYR A 26 -2.46 -4.48 4.81
N GLU A 27 -2.45 -4.69 6.12
CA GLU A 27 -2.65 -3.62 7.09
C GLU A 27 -1.59 -2.54 6.93
N GLN A 28 -0.34 -2.92 6.82
CA GLN A 28 0.76 -1.97 6.68
C GLN A 28 0.64 -1.16 5.39
N THR A 29 0.38 -1.83 4.27
CA THR A 29 0.20 -1.17 2.98
C THR A 29 -0.94 -0.15 3.01
N LEU A 30 -2.09 -0.56 3.53
CA LEU A 30 -3.28 0.29 3.54
C LEU A 30 -3.14 1.45 4.52
N ARG A 31 -2.44 1.24 5.63
CA ARG A 31 -2.16 2.30 6.59
C ARG A 31 -1.25 3.37 5.99
N LEU A 32 -0.17 2.96 5.32
CA LEU A 32 0.75 3.89 4.67
C LEU A 32 0.05 4.69 3.56
N PHE A 33 -0.77 4.02 2.77
CA PHE A 33 -1.57 4.71 1.76
C PHE A 33 -2.55 5.68 2.41
N GLY A 34 -3.13 5.31 3.55
CA GLY A 34 -4.02 6.19 4.33
C GLY A 34 -3.33 7.47 4.80
N LEU A 35 -2.07 7.40 5.19
CA LEU A 35 -1.30 8.59 5.56
C LEU A 35 -1.14 9.53 4.35
N PHE A 36 -0.85 8.99 3.19
CA PHE A 36 -0.76 9.75 1.95
C PHE A 36 -2.10 10.44 1.62
N LEU A 37 -3.21 9.71 1.75
CA LEU A 37 -4.54 10.27 1.49
C LEU A 37 -4.87 11.39 2.48
N ALA A 38 -4.53 11.21 3.75
CA ALA A 38 -4.78 12.21 4.77
C ALA A 38 -4.04 13.51 4.50
N GLU A 39 -2.79 13.44 4.04
CA GLU A 39 -2.02 14.62 3.65
C GLU A 39 -2.68 15.40 2.51
N ARG A 40 -3.46 14.74 1.67
CA ARG A 40 -4.17 15.34 0.55
C ARG A 40 -5.62 15.69 0.88
N GLY A 41 -6.05 15.50 2.13
CA GLY A 41 -7.41 15.78 2.54
C GLY A 41 -8.45 14.81 2.00
N ILE A 42 -8.03 13.62 1.55
CA ILE A 42 -8.94 12.59 1.05
C ILE A 42 -9.33 11.68 2.20
N THR A 43 -10.62 11.65 2.53
CA THR A 43 -11.14 10.87 3.65
C THR A 43 -12.09 9.76 3.21
N GLN A 44 -12.68 9.87 2.03
CA GLN A 44 -13.67 8.92 1.54
C GLN A 44 -13.08 8.02 0.48
N THR A 45 -13.35 6.72 0.59
CA THR A 45 -12.84 5.73 -0.36
C THR A 45 -13.29 6.02 -1.79
N GLU A 46 -14.52 6.48 -1.95
CA GLU A 46 -15.09 6.81 -3.26
C GLU A 46 -14.46 8.04 -3.92
N GLU A 47 -13.69 8.82 -3.18
CA GLU A 47 -12.96 9.97 -3.73
C GLU A 47 -11.63 9.57 -4.38
N ILE A 48 -11.16 8.35 -4.14
CA ILE A 48 -9.88 7.88 -4.66
C ILE A 48 -10.01 7.58 -6.14
N ARG A 49 -9.15 8.21 -6.94
CA ARG A 49 -9.13 8.08 -8.39
C ARG A 49 -7.76 7.62 -8.86
N HIS A 50 -7.68 7.18 -10.10
CA HIS A 50 -6.41 6.71 -10.69
C HIS A 50 -5.25 7.70 -10.55
N PRO A 51 -5.43 9.03 -10.76
CA PRO A 51 -4.35 9.98 -10.52
C PRO A 51 -3.77 9.94 -9.11
N HIS A 52 -4.57 9.60 -8.11
CA HIS A 52 -4.09 9.44 -6.74
C HIS A 52 -3.16 8.23 -6.61
N ILE A 53 -3.47 7.15 -7.33
CA ILE A 53 -2.61 5.96 -7.37
C ILE A 53 -1.26 6.30 -8.01
N GLU A 54 -1.29 6.98 -9.15
CA GLU A 54 -0.07 7.42 -9.83
C GLU A 54 0.78 8.32 -8.95
N ALA A 55 0.15 9.30 -8.29
CA ALA A 55 0.83 10.20 -7.38
C ALA A 55 1.44 9.47 -6.19
N TYR A 56 0.76 8.46 -5.66
CA TYR A 56 1.28 7.66 -4.56
C TYR A 56 2.52 6.86 -4.99
N ILE A 57 2.47 6.23 -6.16
CA ILE A 57 3.62 5.50 -6.71
C ILE A 57 4.82 6.43 -6.83
N ASP A 58 4.61 7.61 -7.41
CA ASP A 58 5.68 8.61 -7.56
C ASP A 58 6.26 9.02 -6.21
N THR A 59 5.40 9.27 -5.23
CA THR A 59 5.80 9.64 -3.87
C THR A 59 6.63 8.53 -3.22
N VAL A 60 6.22 7.28 -3.34
CA VAL A 60 6.95 6.14 -2.78
C VAL A 60 8.33 6.00 -3.43
N ARG A 61 8.42 6.20 -4.74
CA ARG A 61 9.69 6.10 -5.47
C ARG A 61 10.66 7.20 -5.06
N GLU A 62 10.17 8.40 -4.81
CA GLU A 62 11.00 9.56 -4.44
C GLU A 62 11.42 9.53 -2.98
N ARG A 63 10.54 9.06 -2.11
CA ARG A 63 10.71 9.11 -0.66
C ARG A 63 11.81 8.19 -0.12
N GLY A 64 12.04 7.06 -0.78
CA GLY A 64 13.00 6.06 -0.31
C GLY A 64 12.43 5.17 0.79
N LYS A 65 13.20 4.13 1.13
CA LYS A 65 12.81 3.13 2.11
C LYS A 65 12.85 3.71 3.53
N TYR A 66 11.89 3.30 4.36
CA TYR A 66 11.84 3.58 5.80
C TYR A 66 11.80 5.07 6.17
N THR A 67 11.50 5.95 5.22
CA THR A 67 11.44 7.39 5.48
C THR A 67 10.11 7.82 6.07
N VAL A 68 9.08 6.97 6.02
CA VAL A 68 7.79 7.19 6.68
C VAL A 68 7.55 6.07 7.67
N CYS A 69 7.40 6.43 8.94
CA CYS A 69 7.04 5.50 9.99
C CYS A 69 5.55 5.65 10.30
N ALA A 70 4.83 4.56 10.18
CA ALA A 70 3.40 4.54 10.52
C ALA A 70 3.17 4.53 12.03
N VAL A 71 4.19 4.21 12.82
CA VAL A 71 4.16 4.27 14.28
C VAL A 71 5.21 5.27 14.72
N GLN A 72 4.79 6.31 15.42
CA GLN A 72 5.67 7.40 15.83
C GLN A 72 6.44 7.14 17.12
N GLU A 73 6.41 5.95 17.67
CA GLU A 73 7.16 5.64 18.87
C GLU A 73 8.50 5.02 18.55
N PRO A 74 9.61 5.70 18.86
CA PRO A 74 10.94 5.18 18.63
C PRO A 74 11.36 4.20 19.72
N VAL A 75 10.62 3.13 19.91
CA VAL A 75 10.83 2.20 21.03
C VAL A 75 11.73 1.03 20.67
N SER A 76 12.09 0.90 19.41
CA SER A 76 12.78 -0.29 18.95
C SER A 76 14.24 0.02 18.60
N PRO A 77 15.17 -0.90 18.89
CA PRO A 77 16.52 -0.80 18.35
C PRO A 77 16.54 -0.84 16.82
N ASN A 78 15.40 -1.13 16.19
CA ASN A 78 15.24 -1.13 14.75
C ASN A 78 14.67 0.19 14.23
N TYR A 79 15.27 1.30 14.65
CA TYR A 79 14.95 2.61 14.05
C TYR A 79 15.20 2.55 12.54
N PRO A 80 14.27 3.06 11.72
CA PRO A 80 14.47 3.10 10.27
C PRO A 80 15.81 3.72 9.87
N GLU A 81 16.22 4.79 10.54
CA GLU A 81 17.46 5.51 10.26
C GLU A 81 18.72 4.67 10.47
N ARG A 82 18.62 3.59 11.26
CA ARG A 82 19.77 2.70 11.55
C ARG A 82 19.88 1.53 10.59
N ARG A 83 18.90 1.36 9.69
CA ARG A 83 18.97 0.32 8.69
C ARG A 83 19.92 0.70 7.58
N ARG A 84 20.62 -0.29 7.04
CA ARG A 84 21.57 -0.08 5.93
C ARG A 84 20.90 0.48 4.68
N ASP A 85 19.64 0.15 4.47
CA ASP A 85 18.88 0.54 3.28
C ASP A 85 17.98 1.75 3.52
N TYR A 86 18.12 2.43 4.66
CA TYR A 86 17.37 3.65 4.93
C TYR A 86 17.63 4.69 3.83
N GLY A 87 16.56 5.24 3.27
CA GLY A 87 16.64 6.26 2.23
C GLY A 87 16.96 5.74 0.84
N LYS A 88 17.29 4.45 0.69
CA LYS A 88 17.46 3.87 -0.65
C LYS A 88 16.12 3.77 -1.37
N LYS A 89 16.17 3.86 -2.69
CA LYS A 89 14.94 3.75 -3.50
C LYS A 89 14.23 2.43 -3.26
N VAL A 90 12.92 2.49 -3.16
CA VAL A 90 12.07 1.31 -3.04
C VAL A 90 12.13 0.54 -4.36
N SER A 91 12.34 -0.78 -4.29
CA SER A 91 12.44 -1.60 -5.48
C SER A 91 11.11 -1.70 -6.23
N PRO A 92 11.12 -1.92 -7.55
CA PRO A 92 9.89 -2.18 -8.31
C PRO A 92 9.07 -3.34 -7.75
N VAL A 93 9.73 -4.39 -7.25
CA VAL A 93 9.03 -5.53 -6.64
C VAL A 93 8.23 -5.11 -5.43
N THR A 94 8.82 -4.27 -4.57
CA THR A 94 8.13 -3.76 -3.38
C THR A 94 6.92 -2.90 -3.76
N ILE A 95 7.08 -2.01 -4.73
CA ILE A 95 5.98 -1.17 -5.22
C ILE A 95 4.86 -2.05 -5.78
N ASN A 96 5.19 -3.07 -6.57
CA ASN A 96 4.21 -3.99 -7.12
C ASN A 96 3.47 -4.77 -6.02
N ASN A 97 4.16 -5.10 -4.93
CA ASN A 97 3.52 -5.72 -3.76
C ASN A 97 2.51 -4.77 -3.10
N TYR A 98 2.84 -3.49 -2.97
CA TYR A 98 1.91 -2.49 -2.47
C TYR A 98 0.68 -2.39 -3.36
N LEU A 99 0.89 -2.32 -4.68
CA LEU A 99 -0.21 -2.24 -5.64
C LEU A 99 -1.11 -3.47 -5.57
N ARG A 100 -0.53 -4.66 -5.44
CA ARG A 100 -1.28 -5.91 -5.31
C ARG A 100 -2.15 -5.90 -4.06
N ASN A 101 -1.59 -5.47 -2.92
CA ASN A 101 -2.33 -5.38 -1.66
C ASN A 101 -3.46 -4.36 -1.76
N MET A 102 -3.18 -3.19 -2.34
CA MET A 102 -4.19 -2.15 -2.54
C MET A 102 -5.29 -2.62 -3.48
N LYS A 103 -4.92 -3.33 -4.54
CA LYS A 103 -5.87 -3.87 -5.51
C LYS A 103 -6.83 -4.86 -4.84
N ALA A 104 -6.33 -5.69 -3.94
CA ALA A 104 -7.17 -6.62 -3.18
C ALA A 104 -8.22 -5.87 -2.35
N PHE A 105 -7.82 -4.79 -1.69
CA PHE A 105 -8.74 -3.94 -0.94
C PHE A 105 -9.78 -3.30 -1.84
N PHE A 106 -9.36 -2.67 -2.94
CA PHE A 106 -10.30 -2.00 -3.84
C PHE A 106 -11.24 -2.99 -4.53
N ASN A 107 -10.78 -4.19 -4.89
CA ASN A 107 -11.65 -5.22 -5.42
C ASN A 107 -12.72 -5.62 -4.40
N TRP A 108 -12.34 -5.73 -3.14
CA TRP A 108 -13.29 -5.99 -2.06
C TRP A 108 -14.31 -4.84 -1.95
N CYS A 109 -13.84 -3.59 -2.03
CA CYS A 109 -14.71 -2.42 -1.99
C CYS A 109 -15.73 -2.41 -3.15
N VAL A 110 -15.32 -2.86 -4.34
CA VAL A 110 -16.23 -2.97 -5.49
C VAL A 110 -17.29 -4.03 -5.19
N ARG A 111 -16.90 -5.19 -4.67
CA ARG A 111 -17.86 -6.25 -4.32
C ARG A 111 -18.85 -5.82 -3.25
N GLU A 112 -18.41 -4.97 -2.32
CA GLU A 112 -19.28 -4.46 -1.25
C GLU A 112 -20.03 -3.19 -1.67
N GLU A 113 -19.93 -2.80 -2.93
CA GLU A 113 -20.62 -1.65 -3.50
C GLU A 113 -20.25 -0.31 -2.85
N LEU A 114 -19.05 -0.24 -2.25
CA LEU A 114 -18.52 1.00 -1.67
C LEU A 114 -17.97 1.94 -2.73
N ILE A 115 -17.45 1.37 -3.82
CA ILE A 115 -16.94 2.09 -4.98
C ILE A 115 -17.43 1.39 -6.26
N ARG A 116 -17.43 2.11 -7.37
CA ARG A 116 -17.91 1.57 -8.65
C ARG A 116 -16.89 0.71 -9.36
N LYS A 117 -15.63 1.11 -9.33
CA LYS A 117 -14.54 0.38 -9.98
C LYS A 117 -13.23 0.57 -9.23
N ASN A 118 -12.33 -0.37 -9.42
CA ASN A 118 -11.00 -0.32 -8.83
C ASN A 118 -10.20 0.81 -9.49
N PRO A 119 -9.62 1.76 -8.72
CA PRO A 119 -8.82 2.84 -9.30
C PRO A 119 -7.45 2.39 -9.80
N ILE A 120 -7.00 1.18 -9.43
CA ILE A 120 -5.73 0.62 -9.89
C ILE A 120 -5.98 -0.08 -11.23
N LYS A 121 -5.14 0.25 -12.22
CA LYS A 121 -5.20 -0.38 -13.55
C LYS A 121 -4.16 -1.49 -13.63
N PRO A 122 -4.41 -2.53 -14.48
CA PRO A 122 -3.44 -3.64 -14.62
C PRO A 122 -2.04 -3.20 -15.03
N ASP A 123 -1.93 -2.13 -15.81
CA ASP A 123 -0.65 -1.61 -16.30
C ASP A 123 0.04 -0.64 -15.34
N ASP A 124 -0.51 -0.44 -14.14
CA ASP A 124 0.16 0.36 -13.10
C ASP A 124 1.39 -0.36 -12.54
N THR A 125 1.47 -1.68 -12.69
CA THR A 125 2.63 -2.44 -12.23
C THR A 125 3.90 -2.01 -12.95
N ILE A 126 4.98 -1.90 -12.18
CA ILE A 126 6.27 -1.49 -12.71
C ILE A 126 6.98 -2.72 -13.27
N LYS A 127 7.57 -2.57 -14.47
CA LYS A 127 8.32 -3.64 -15.09
C LYS A 127 9.56 -3.96 -14.26
N VAL A 128 9.72 -5.24 -13.92
CA VAL A 128 10.87 -5.73 -13.17
C VAL A 128 11.84 -6.40 -14.13
N GLU A 129 13.10 -5.93 -14.14
CA GLU A 129 14.15 -6.61 -14.88
C GLU A 129 14.58 -7.86 -14.11
N ARG A 130 14.54 -9.01 -14.80
CA ARG A 130 15.03 -10.26 -14.24
C ARG A 130 16.50 -10.41 -14.59
N LYS A 131 17.37 -10.13 -13.63
CA LYS A 131 18.79 -10.37 -13.79
C LYS A 131 19.05 -11.88 -13.87
N GLY A 132 19.88 -12.29 -14.83
CA GLY A 132 20.30 -13.68 -14.93
C GLY A 132 19.40 -14.56 -15.76
N VAL A 133 18.32 -14.04 -16.33
CA VAL A 133 17.54 -14.77 -17.31
C VAL A 133 18.20 -14.56 -18.66
N VAL A 134 18.85 -15.61 -19.12
CA VAL A 134 19.38 -15.64 -20.48
C VAL A 134 18.26 -16.15 -21.38
N PRO A 135 17.85 -15.39 -22.36
CA PRO A 135 16.84 -15.86 -23.30
C PRO A 135 17.30 -17.08 -24.07
#